data_b07a1ac2dbfb23513b24320068549b4a
#
_entry.id   b07a1ac2dbfb23513b24320068549b4a
#
_cell.length_a   1.000
_cell.length_b   1.000
_cell.length_c   1.000
_cell.angle_alpha   90.00
_cell.angle_beta   90.00
_cell.angle_gamma   90.00
#
_symmetry.space_group_name_H-M   'P 1'
#
loop_
_entity.id
_entity.type
_entity.pdbx_description
1 polymer ?
#
loop_
_entity_poly.entity_id
_entity_poly.type
_entity_poly.pdbx_seq_one_letter_code
_entity_poly.pdbx_strand_id
1 'polypeptide(L)'
;MSDIWKIYGIRYTTQPSRPAHRTFLFGEPDEETGGLDYYSWVLVSDNRAIVVDTGAAEQKMKALGRDWFGTPSAALKRLGVDPNHVEDLIISHAHWDHVGDLGAFPKAQFYMNDLEMESITGP
;
A
#
# COMPACT_ATOMS: atom_id res chain seq x y z
N MET A 1 29.54 8.50 6.11
CA MET A 1 28.55 9.33 5.41
C MET A 1 27.17 8.82 5.79
N SER A 2 26.25 9.71 6.09
CA SER A 2 24.85 9.32 6.33
C SER A 2 24.21 8.97 4.98
N ASP A 3 23.54 7.82 4.90
CA ASP A 3 22.74 7.49 3.73
C ASP A 3 21.61 8.51 3.57
N ILE A 4 21.48 9.05 2.37
CA ILE A 4 20.33 9.90 2.05
C ILE A 4 19.20 9.00 1.56
N TRP A 5 18.08 9.05 2.23
CA TRP A 5 16.89 8.32 1.86
C TRP A 5 15.90 9.22 1.13
N LYS A 6 15.43 8.75 -0.01
CA LYS A 6 14.32 9.37 -0.77
C LYS A 6 13.05 8.57 -0.51
N ILE A 7 11.97 9.26 -0.22
CA ILE A 7 10.67 8.63 0.04
C ILE A 7 9.75 8.92 -1.14
N TYR A 8 9.17 7.85 -1.71
CA TYR A 8 8.21 7.94 -2.81
C TYR A 8 6.87 7.35 -2.39
N GLY A 9 5.79 8.08 -2.66
CA GLY A 9 4.42 7.58 -2.57
C GLY A 9 3.98 7.03 -3.93
N ILE A 10 3.56 5.79 -3.96
CA ILE A 10 3.07 5.11 -5.16
C ILE A 10 1.55 5.06 -5.07
N ARG A 11 0.88 5.97 -5.78
CA ARG A 11 -0.58 5.92 -5.91
C ARG A 11 -0.95 4.80 -6.87
N TYR A 12 -1.56 3.73 -6.35
CA TYR A 12 -1.90 2.55 -7.14
C TYR A 12 -3.38 2.46 -7.53
N THR A 13 -4.24 3.18 -6.81
CA THR A 13 -5.66 3.27 -7.13
C THR A 13 -6.28 4.54 -6.56
N THR A 14 -7.42 4.94 -7.09
CA THR A 14 -8.22 6.05 -6.58
C THR A 14 -9.71 5.71 -6.59
N GLN A 15 -10.42 6.28 -5.65
CA GLN A 15 -11.88 6.37 -5.64
C GLN A 15 -12.25 7.84 -5.84
N PRO A 16 -12.68 8.27 -7.04
CA PRO A 16 -12.85 9.70 -7.35
C PRO A 16 -13.90 10.42 -6.49
N SER A 17 -14.92 9.69 -6.05
CA SER A 17 -15.99 10.19 -5.19
C SER A 17 -16.42 9.15 -4.18
N ARG A 18 -16.89 9.61 -3.03
CA ARG A 18 -17.29 8.74 -1.93
C ARG A 18 -18.42 9.38 -1.12
N PRO A 19 -19.51 8.65 -0.79
CA PRO A 19 -20.54 9.15 0.09
C PRO A 19 -19.99 9.55 1.47
N ALA A 20 -20.45 10.67 2.00
CA ALA A 20 -19.93 11.25 3.23
C ALA A 20 -20.02 10.29 4.43
N HIS A 21 -21.12 9.52 4.55
CA HIS A 21 -21.33 8.55 5.63
C HIS A 21 -20.31 7.40 5.63
N ARG A 22 -19.58 7.16 4.53
CA ARG A 22 -18.49 6.18 4.46
C ARG A 22 -17.14 6.75 4.87
N THR A 23 -17.07 8.04 5.11
CA THR A 23 -15.85 8.74 5.49
C THR A 23 -15.96 9.34 6.87
N PHE A 24 -17.12 9.89 7.20
CA PHE A 24 -17.38 10.59 8.45
C PHE A 24 -18.47 9.89 9.25
N LEU A 25 -18.32 9.82 10.57
CA LEU A 25 -19.24 9.14 11.48
C LEU A 25 -20.68 9.67 11.37
N PHE A 26 -20.83 10.98 11.14
CA PHE A 26 -22.12 11.67 11.00
C PHE A 26 -22.33 12.26 9.57
N GLY A 27 -21.70 11.64 8.56
CA GLY A 27 -21.89 12.06 7.17
C GLY A 27 -23.26 11.67 6.65
N GLU A 28 -23.90 12.58 5.90
CA GLU A 28 -25.19 12.30 5.28
C GLU A 28 -25.02 11.35 4.07
N PRO A 29 -25.98 10.45 3.81
CA PRO A 29 -25.89 9.47 2.72
C PRO A 29 -25.88 10.08 1.31
N ASP A 30 -26.53 11.23 1.13
CA ASP A 30 -26.66 11.95 -0.13
C ASP A 30 -25.59 13.02 -0.35
N GLU A 31 -24.74 13.27 0.67
CA GLU A 31 -23.55 14.09 0.51
C GLU A 31 -22.39 13.28 -0.04
N GLU A 32 -21.63 13.87 -0.95
CA GLU A 32 -20.39 13.31 -1.46
C GLU A 32 -19.17 14.05 -0.89
N THR A 33 -18.17 13.30 -0.52
CA THR A 33 -16.84 13.85 -0.19
C THR A 33 -15.93 13.81 -1.41
N GLY A 34 -14.81 14.51 -1.32
CA GLY A 34 -13.73 14.35 -2.27
C GLY A 34 -13.25 12.89 -2.36
N GLY A 35 -12.48 12.59 -3.38
CA GLY A 35 -11.97 11.26 -3.62
C GLY A 35 -11.03 10.76 -2.52
N LEU A 36 -10.71 9.49 -2.59
CA LEU A 36 -9.75 8.81 -1.74
C LEU A 36 -8.67 8.17 -2.60
N ASP A 37 -7.44 8.57 -2.41
CA ASP A 37 -6.27 7.97 -3.04
C ASP A 37 -5.63 6.92 -2.14
N TYR A 38 -5.11 5.86 -2.76
CA TYR A 38 -4.47 4.75 -2.05
C TYR A 38 -3.01 4.66 -2.44
N TYR A 39 -2.16 4.55 -1.43
CA TYR A 39 -0.72 4.58 -1.59
C TYR A 39 -0.04 3.36 -0.98
N SER A 40 1.03 2.93 -1.62
CA SER A 40 2.14 2.20 -1.05
C SER A 40 3.35 3.12 -1.04
N TRP A 41 4.33 2.85 -0.20
CA TRP A 41 5.50 3.71 -0.07
C TRP A 41 6.78 2.94 -0.29
N VAL A 42 7.80 3.63 -0.77
CA VAL A 42 9.15 3.08 -0.87
C VAL A 42 10.18 4.12 -0.44
N LEU A 43 11.10 3.67 0.39
CA LEU A 43 12.27 4.42 0.80
C LEU A 43 13.46 3.86 0.01
N VAL A 44 14.18 4.71 -0.69
CA VAL A 44 15.31 4.33 -1.54
C VAL A 44 16.56 5.09 -1.13
N SER A 45 17.64 4.36 -0.89
CA SER A 45 19.00 4.89 -0.81
C SER A 45 19.83 4.35 -1.97
N ASP A 46 21.11 4.72 -2.06
CA ASP A 46 22.00 4.30 -3.14
C ASP A 46 22.11 2.77 -3.30
N ASN A 47 22.02 2.03 -2.18
CA ASN A 47 22.27 0.59 -2.16
C ASN A 47 21.09 -0.24 -1.62
N ARG A 48 19.98 0.38 -1.23
CA ARG A 48 18.91 -0.29 -0.50
C ARG A 48 17.55 0.31 -0.76
N ALA A 49 16.52 -0.53 -0.80
CA ALA A 49 15.13 -0.10 -0.84
C ALA A 49 14.35 -0.79 0.28
N ILE A 50 13.48 -0.04 0.96
CA ILE A 50 12.53 -0.55 1.94
C ILE A 50 11.14 -0.23 1.42
N VAL A 51 10.28 -1.23 1.30
CA VAL A 51 8.89 -1.06 0.88
C VAL A 51 8.00 -1.00 2.11
N VAL A 52 7.01 -0.12 2.09
CA VAL A 52 5.98 -0.02 3.14
C VAL A 52 4.63 -0.26 2.49
N ASP A 53 3.99 -1.36 2.86
CA ASP A 53 2.74 -1.88 2.31
C ASP A 53 2.84 -2.28 0.83
N THR A 54 1.95 -3.18 0.41
CA THR A 54 1.96 -3.73 -0.96
C THR A 54 0.70 -3.41 -1.75
N GLY A 55 -0.17 -2.55 -1.21
CA GLY A 55 -1.42 -2.19 -1.86
C GLY A 55 -2.46 -3.30 -1.81
N ALA A 56 -3.40 -3.25 -2.73
CA ALA A 56 -4.52 -4.18 -2.85
C ALA A 56 -4.41 -5.06 -4.09
N ALA A 57 -5.16 -6.16 -4.10
CA ALA A 57 -5.31 -6.97 -5.29
C ALA A 57 -6.16 -6.25 -6.34
N GLU A 58 -5.73 -6.29 -7.61
CA GLU A 58 -6.42 -5.67 -8.74
C GLU A 58 -7.89 -6.05 -8.85
N GLN A 59 -8.19 -7.35 -8.72
CA GLN A 59 -9.57 -7.85 -8.77
C GLN A 59 -10.47 -7.20 -7.73
N LYS A 60 -9.95 -6.97 -6.52
CA LYS A 60 -10.68 -6.30 -5.44
C LYS A 60 -10.98 -4.86 -5.80
N MET A 61 -10.02 -4.14 -6.37
CA MET A 61 -10.19 -2.75 -6.77
C MET A 61 -11.22 -2.61 -7.88
N LYS A 62 -11.14 -3.46 -8.90
CA LYS A 62 -12.12 -3.50 -9.99
C LYS A 62 -13.54 -3.84 -9.50
N ALA A 63 -13.66 -4.80 -8.61
CA ALA A 63 -14.95 -5.18 -8.02
C ALA A 63 -15.59 -4.05 -7.18
N LEU A 64 -14.76 -3.18 -6.61
CA LEU A 64 -15.20 -1.99 -5.86
C LEU A 64 -15.41 -0.75 -6.75
N GLY A 65 -15.27 -0.88 -8.07
CA GLY A 65 -15.47 0.22 -9.03
C GLY A 65 -14.44 1.34 -8.89
N ARG A 66 -13.20 1.01 -8.48
CA ARG A 66 -12.12 1.98 -8.31
C ARG A 66 -11.23 2.03 -9.54
N ASP A 67 -10.68 3.21 -9.81
CA ASP A 67 -9.72 3.39 -10.89
C ASP A 67 -8.38 2.77 -10.50
N TRP A 68 -7.93 1.82 -11.31
CA TRP A 68 -6.73 1.04 -11.09
C TRP A 68 -5.58 1.50 -11.96
N PHE A 69 -4.44 1.82 -11.37
CA PHE A 69 -3.25 2.30 -12.08
C PHE A 69 -2.14 1.25 -12.24
N GLY A 70 -2.26 0.14 -11.54
CA GLY A 70 -1.28 -0.96 -11.55
C GLY A 70 -0.84 -1.36 -10.15
N THR A 71 -0.09 -2.46 -10.04
CA THR A 71 0.45 -2.91 -8.75
C THR A 71 1.56 -1.98 -8.28
N PRO A 72 1.69 -1.75 -6.95
CA PRO A 72 2.86 -1.05 -6.41
C PRO A 72 4.18 -1.68 -6.82
N SER A 73 4.27 -3.01 -6.84
CA SER A 73 5.46 -3.74 -7.27
C SER A 73 5.88 -3.44 -8.71
N ALA A 74 4.93 -3.31 -9.63
CA ALA A 74 5.21 -2.92 -11.01
C ALA A 74 5.74 -1.47 -11.10
N ALA A 75 5.21 -0.57 -10.27
CA ALA A 75 5.64 0.82 -10.24
C ALA A 75 7.07 1.00 -9.70
N LEU A 76 7.53 0.13 -8.80
CA LEU A 76 8.91 0.16 -8.27
C LEU A 76 9.97 0.09 -9.36
N LYS A 77 9.71 -0.67 -10.43
CA LYS A 77 10.64 -0.79 -11.57
C LYS A 77 10.93 0.56 -12.24
N ARG A 78 9.98 1.49 -12.22
CA ARG A 78 10.16 2.85 -12.75
C ARG A 78 11.12 3.70 -11.90
N LEU A 79 11.33 3.32 -10.65
CA LEU A 79 12.28 3.92 -9.71
C LEU A 79 13.62 3.17 -9.70
N GLY A 80 13.81 2.19 -10.60
CA GLY A 80 15.00 1.35 -10.63
C GLY A 80 15.07 0.31 -9.53
N VAL A 81 13.95 0.04 -8.83
CA VAL A 81 13.86 -0.97 -7.77
C VAL A 81 13.23 -2.23 -8.34
N ASP A 82 13.96 -3.35 -8.29
CA ASP A 82 13.43 -4.66 -8.62
C ASP A 82 12.80 -5.30 -7.39
N PRO A 83 11.48 -5.60 -7.40
CA PRO A 83 10.80 -6.24 -6.28
C PRO A 83 11.43 -7.56 -5.83
N ASN A 84 12.04 -8.31 -6.77
CA ASN A 84 12.75 -9.57 -6.45
C ASN A 84 14.01 -9.39 -5.60
N HIS A 85 14.52 -8.17 -5.49
CA HIS A 85 15.71 -7.84 -4.72
C HIS A 85 15.43 -6.94 -3.52
N VAL A 86 14.17 -6.62 -3.23
CA VAL A 86 13.78 -5.95 -1.99
C VAL A 86 13.97 -6.92 -0.84
N GLU A 87 14.77 -6.53 0.14
CA GLU A 87 15.10 -7.36 1.31
C GLU A 87 14.26 -7.03 2.53
N ASP A 88 13.75 -5.81 2.62
CA ASP A 88 12.97 -5.34 3.77
C ASP A 88 11.62 -4.80 3.33
N LEU A 89 10.55 -5.31 3.94
CA LEU A 89 9.19 -4.85 3.71
C LEU A 89 8.45 -4.67 5.03
N ILE A 90 7.95 -3.47 5.26
CA ILE A 90 7.18 -3.13 6.46
C ILE A 90 5.69 -3.20 6.11
N ILE A 91 4.93 -3.90 6.92
CA ILE A 91 3.46 -3.93 6.86
C ILE A 91 2.94 -3.05 7.98
N SER A 92 2.30 -1.94 7.60
CA SER A 92 1.74 -0.99 8.57
C SER A 92 0.60 -1.63 9.36
N HIS A 93 -0.28 -2.33 8.65
CA HIS A 93 -1.35 -3.16 9.21
C HIS A 93 -1.89 -4.12 8.14
N ALA A 94 -2.62 -5.17 8.56
CA ALA A 94 -3.01 -6.26 7.67
C ALA A 94 -4.38 -6.08 7.00
N HIS A 95 -4.84 -4.86 6.77
CA HIS A 95 -6.00 -4.64 5.94
C HIS A 95 -5.70 -5.01 4.47
N TRP A 96 -6.74 -5.44 3.76
CA TRP A 96 -6.67 -5.96 2.39
C TRP A 96 -6.03 -4.99 1.37
N ASP A 97 -6.05 -3.69 1.64
CA ASP A 97 -5.46 -2.64 0.81
C ASP A 97 -3.99 -2.32 1.15
N HIS A 98 -3.38 -3.09 2.05
CA HIS A 98 -1.98 -3.00 2.45
C HIS A 98 -1.17 -4.27 2.21
N VAL A 99 -1.84 -5.42 2.07
CA VAL A 99 -1.21 -6.74 1.95
C VAL A 99 -1.58 -7.49 0.67
N GLY A 100 -2.04 -6.78 -0.37
CA GLY A 100 -2.62 -7.38 -1.58
C GLY A 100 -1.61 -7.96 -2.57
N ASP A 101 -0.31 -7.66 -2.47
CA ASP A 101 0.72 -8.07 -3.45
C ASP A 101 2.02 -8.57 -2.77
N LEU A 102 1.90 -9.26 -1.62
CA LEU A 102 3.05 -9.79 -0.87
C LEU A 102 3.90 -10.75 -1.71
N GLY A 103 3.28 -11.54 -2.56
CA GLY A 103 3.97 -12.52 -3.41
C GLY A 103 4.93 -11.91 -4.44
N ALA A 104 4.84 -10.61 -4.71
CA ALA A 104 5.78 -9.92 -5.59
C ALA A 104 7.18 -9.72 -4.97
N PHE A 105 7.34 -9.99 -3.67
CA PHE A 105 8.55 -9.74 -2.90
C PHE A 105 9.13 -11.02 -2.29
N PRO A 106 9.60 -11.98 -3.12
CA PRO A 106 9.93 -13.34 -2.69
C PRO A 106 11.14 -13.44 -1.76
N LYS A 107 11.99 -12.40 -1.70
CA LYS A 107 13.18 -12.37 -0.85
C LYS A 107 13.03 -11.46 0.37
N ALA A 108 11.91 -10.74 0.48
CA ALA A 108 11.75 -9.76 1.54
C ALA A 108 11.52 -10.42 2.91
N GLN A 109 12.20 -9.88 3.92
CA GLN A 109 11.83 -10.05 5.31
C GLN A 109 10.67 -9.11 5.60
N PHE A 110 9.56 -9.66 6.09
CA PHE A 110 8.38 -8.87 6.47
C PHE A 110 8.47 -8.45 7.94
N TYR A 111 8.19 -7.17 8.19
CA TYR A 111 8.15 -6.59 9.53
C TYR A 111 6.74 -6.08 9.80
N MET A 112 6.18 -6.46 10.92
CA MET A 112 4.84 -6.05 11.36
C MET A 112 4.86 -5.83 12.87
N ASN A 113 4.00 -4.95 13.37
CA ASN A 113 3.83 -4.74 14.81
C ASN A 113 3.22 -5.98 15.47
N ASP A 114 3.69 -6.33 16.67
CA ASP A 114 3.24 -7.53 17.40
C ASP A 114 1.73 -7.52 17.67
N LEU A 115 1.17 -6.36 18.04
CA LEU A 115 -0.28 -6.21 18.27
C LEU A 115 -1.11 -6.45 17.01
N GLU A 116 -0.59 -6.04 15.85
CA GLU A 116 -1.25 -6.31 14.58
C GLU A 116 -1.18 -7.81 14.23
N MET A 117 -0.04 -8.44 14.50
CA MET A 117 0.12 -9.89 14.31
C MET A 117 -0.85 -10.67 15.20
N GLU A 118 -0.95 -10.31 16.47
CA GLU A 118 -1.92 -10.92 17.40
C GLU A 118 -3.36 -10.74 16.90
N SER A 119 -3.71 -9.57 16.40
CA SER A 119 -5.04 -9.26 15.88
C SER A 119 -5.46 -10.16 14.72
N ILE A 120 -4.53 -10.50 13.81
CA ILE A 120 -4.83 -11.28 12.62
C ILE A 120 -4.68 -12.79 12.81
N THR A 121 -3.88 -13.23 13.77
CA THR A 121 -3.67 -14.66 14.04
C THR A 121 -4.56 -15.18 15.17
N GLY A 122 -5.12 -14.29 15.97
CA GLY A 122 -5.90 -14.61 17.14
C GLY A 122 -5.06 -15.05 18.35
N PRO A 123 -5.68 -15.16 19.52
CA PRO A 123 -5.04 -15.69 20.73
C PRO A 123 -4.73 -17.18 20.64
#